data_bee6f4df40654fd49baa01c837b338ef
#
_entry.id   bee6f4df40654fd49baa01c837b338ef
#
_cell.length_a   1.000
_cell.length_b   1.000
_cell.length_c   1.000
_cell.angle_alpha   90.00
_cell.angle_beta   90.00
_cell.angle_gamma   90.00
#
_symmetry.space_group_name_H-M   'P 1'
#
loop_
_entity.id
_entity.type
_entity.pdbx_description
1 polymer ?
#
loop_
_entity_poly.entity_id
_entity_poly.type
_entity_poly.pdbx_seq_one_letter_code
_entity_poly.pdbx_strand_id
1 'polypeptide(L)'
;MRVWPRATNKIMSYKNVLFIFKDRKSVTLNNDFWSEKFKHQYNVTQFFLNDNLQLNNDKIIDKINELINLEKINIILFEGDHAHIINYDFIKKIDDKVKKGIFLGDDMVWHNLNLITSQSCDFVLSSCPISALKFEEIGTKSFFAPIECDGKLLKDYKLDKIFDVLHFGREKKNRSYYIDFLKENNINVKSVSPYHEEANTFEKLAKLINQSKIILNFSESSNGDRKFNPLK
;
A
#
# COMPACT_ATOMS: atom_id res chain seq x y z
N MET A 1 11.68 16.13 19.75
CA MET A 1 11.52 14.70 19.43
C MET A 1 10.57 14.09 20.46
N ARG A 2 9.29 13.87 20.12
CA ARG A 2 8.36 13.20 21.04
C ARG A 2 8.65 11.70 21.00
N VAL A 3 9.15 11.17 22.11
CA VAL A 3 9.30 9.71 22.30
C VAL A 3 7.89 9.16 22.47
N TRP A 4 7.48 8.29 21.55
CA TRP A 4 6.20 7.59 21.62
C TRP A 4 6.19 6.73 22.90
N PRO A 5 5.15 6.78 23.73
CA PRO A 5 5.04 5.90 24.88
C PRO A 5 5.00 4.45 24.38
N ARG A 6 5.86 3.60 24.93
CA ARG A 6 5.76 2.14 24.70
C ARG A 6 4.35 1.71 25.07
N ALA A 7 3.67 1.11 24.12
CA ALA A 7 2.33 0.56 24.34
C ALA A 7 2.40 -0.42 25.52
N THR A 8 1.81 -0.06 26.63
CA THR A 8 1.57 -0.97 27.73
C THR A 8 0.73 -2.13 27.19
N ASN A 9 1.16 -3.35 27.44
CA ASN A 9 0.57 -4.62 26.99
C ASN A 9 -0.88 -4.79 27.50
N LYS A 10 -1.81 -3.97 27.05
CA LYS A 10 -3.22 -4.33 27.04
C LYS A 10 -3.41 -5.14 25.75
N ILE A 11 -3.34 -6.46 25.86
CA ILE A 11 -3.68 -7.38 24.78
C ILE A 11 -5.05 -6.96 24.27
N MET A 12 -5.08 -6.23 23.16
CA MET A 12 -6.33 -5.93 22.52
C MET A 12 -6.90 -7.25 21.99
N SER A 13 -8.11 -7.55 22.37
CA SER A 13 -8.84 -8.77 21.97
C SER A 13 -9.28 -8.75 20.49
N TYR A 14 -8.75 -7.83 19.69
CA TYR A 14 -9.02 -7.72 18.26
C TYR A 14 -8.21 -8.78 17.51
N LYS A 15 -8.88 -9.86 17.10
CA LYS A 15 -8.22 -10.97 16.42
C LYS A 15 -8.60 -11.10 14.95
N ASN A 16 -9.77 -10.57 14.56
CA ASN A 16 -10.33 -10.77 13.23
C ASN A 16 -10.29 -9.46 12.45
N VAL A 17 -9.53 -9.43 11.38
CA VAL A 17 -9.30 -8.24 10.55
C VAL A 17 -9.78 -8.51 9.13
N LEU A 18 -10.59 -7.62 8.59
CA LEU A 18 -11.00 -7.61 7.20
C LEU A 18 -10.20 -6.58 6.43
N PHE A 19 -9.42 -7.03 5.45
CA PHE A 19 -8.77 -6.14 4.49
C PHE A 19 -9.66 -5.98 3.26
N ILE A 20 -9.93 -4.74 2.87
CA ILE A 20 -10.68 -4.40 1.67
C ILE A 20 -9.72 -3.78 0.66
N PHE A 21 -9.50 -4.50 -0.43
CA PHE A 21 -8.62 -4.13 -1.53
C PHE A 21 -9.41 -3.84 -2.79
N LYS A 22 -8.84 -3.07 -3.70
CA LYS A 22 -9.44 -2.82 -5.00
C LYS A 22 -9.52 -4.10 -5.84
N ASP A 23 -8.40 -4.73 -6.09
CA ASP A 23 -8.34 -5.93 -6.94
C ASP A 23 -7.25 -6.92 -6.50
N ARG A 24 -7.36 -8.16 -7.03
CA ARG A 24 -6.36 -9.20 -6.78
C ARG A 24 -5.03 -8.94 -7.51
N LYS A 25 -5.04 -8.13 -8.56
CA LYS A 25 -3.84 -7.86 -9.37
C LYS A 25 -2.96 -6.79 -8.76
N SER A 26 -3.54 -5.88 -7.97
CA SER A 26 -2.76 -4.97 -7.13
C SER A 26 -2.13 -5.68 -5.93
N VAL A 27 -2.53 -6.93 -5.72
CA VAL A 27 -2.17 -7.84 -4.62
C VAL A 27 -0.72 -8.28 -4.66
N THR A 28 -0.09 -8.32 -5.83
CA THR A 28 1.13 -9.12 -5.97
C THR A 28 2.32 -8.64 -5.14
N LEU A 29 2.44 -7.35 -4.86
CA LEU A 29 3.54 -6.85 -4.03
C LEU A 29 3.08 -6.19 -2.72
N ASN A 30 1.91 -5.54 -2.70
CA ASN A 30 1.47 -4.80 -1.51
C ASN A 30 0.54 -5.62 -0.60
N ASN A 31 -0.39 -6.37 -1.17
CA ASN A 31 -1.48 -6.97 -0.41
C ASN A 31 -1.07 -8.28 0.27
N ASP A 32 -0.28 -9.11 -0.40
CA ASP A 32 0.27 -10.32 0.23
C ASP A 32 1.22 -9.94 1.39
N PHE A 33 2.00 -8.87 1.22
CA PHE A 33 2.90 -8.37 2.23
C PHE A 33 2.17 -7.96 3.52
N TRP A 34 1.13 -7.12 3.41
CA TRP A 34 0.37 -6.68 4.58
C TRP A 34 -0.40 -7.84 5.21
N SER A 35 -1.11 -8.62 4.39
CA SER A 35 -1.90 -9.71 4.91
C SER A 35 -1.04 -10.81 5.55
N GLU A 36 0.09 -11.19 4.97
CA GLU A 36 0.98 -12.20 5.54
C GLU A 36 1.58 -11.77 6.88
N LYS A 37 2.04 -10.52 7.01
CA LYS A 37 2.51 -10.01 8.32
C LYS A 37 1.42 -10.05 9.39
N PHE A 38 0.20 -9.66 9.02
CA PHE A 38 -0.92 -9.65 9.96
C PHE A 38 -1.42 -11.05 10.31
N LYS A 39 -1.36 -12.02 9.39
CA LYS A 39 -1.77 -13.43 9.63
C LYS A 39 -1.02 -14.09 10.79
N HIS A 40 0.19 -13.65 11.12
CA HIS A 40 0.90 -14.17 12.29
C HIS A 40 0.30 -13.77 13.64
N GLN A 41 -0.49 -12.70 13.68
CA GLN A 41 -1.05 -12.15 14.92
C GLN A 41 -2.57 -12.07 14.90
N TYR A 42 -3.19 -12.08 13.71
CA TYR A 42 -4.61 -11.85 13.49
C TYR A 42 -5.19 -12.88 12.53
N ASN A 43 -6.47 -13.17 12.69
CA ASN A 43 -7.23 -13.86 11.65
C ASN A 43 -7.57 -12.86 10.55
N VAL A 44 -7.03 -13.06 9.37
CA VAL A 44 -7.15 -12.11 8.25
C VAL A 44 -8.11 -12.67 7.21
N THR A 45 -9.16 -11.91 6.92
CA THR A 45 -10.07 -12.10 5.80
C THR A 45 -9.79 -11.03 4.76
N GLN A 46 -9.83 -11.37 3.48
CA GLN A 46 -9.62 -10.44 2.37
C GLN A 46 -10.90 -10.30 1.54
N PHE A 47 -11.22 -9.08 1.15
CA PHE A 47 -12.32 -8.76 0.25
C PHE A 47 -11.83 -7.89 -0.91
N PHE A 48 -12.14 -8.30 -2.15
CA PHE A 48 -11.70 -7.61 -3.35
C PHE A 48 -12.89 -6.95 -4.05
N LEU A 49 -12.85 -5.61 -4.16
CA LEU A 49 -13.94 -4.84 -4.76
C LEU A 49 -14.17 -5.20 -6.22
N ASN A 50 -13.09 -5.41 -6.99
CA ASN A 50 -13.19 -5.74 -8.42
C ASN A 50 -13.86 -7.09 -8.70
N ASP A 51 -13.80 -8.04 -7.78
CA ASP A 51 -14.53 -9.31 -7.89
C ASP A 51 -16.05 -9.12 -7.77
N ASN A 52 -16.49 -7.93 -7.39
CA ASN A 52 -17.88 -7.59 -7.11
C ASN A 52 -18.40 -6.38 -7.93
N LEU A 53 -17.67 -5.94 -8.97
CA LEU A 53 -18.03 -4.74 -9.77
C LEU A 53 -19.38 -4.86 -10.52
N GLN A 54 -19.89 -6.08 -10.72
CA GLN A 54 -21.22 -6.31 -11.26
C GLN A 54 -22.35 -5.90 -10.28
N LEU A 55 -22.00 -5.68 -9.01
CA LEU A 55 -22.94 -5.24 -7.98
C LEU A 55 -22.88 -3.72 -7.84
N ASN A 56 -23.99 -3.12 -7.42
CA ASN A 56 -23.98 -1.74 -6.97
C ASN A 56 -23.33 -1.62 -5.58
N ASN A 57 -22.99 -0.39 -5.17
CA ASN A 57 -22.31 -0.14 -3.90
C ASN A 57 -23.10 -0.68 -2.68
N ASP A 58 -24.44 -0.57 -2.67
CA ASP A 58 -25.24 -1.03 -1.55
C ASP A 58 -25.12 -2.56 -1.38
N LYS A 59 -25.17 -3.32 -2.47
CA LYS A 59 -24.97 -4.78 -2.41
C LYS A 59 -23.55 -5.18 -2.01
N ILE A 60 -22.54 -4.37 -2.35
CA ILE A 60 -21.16 -4.59 -1.89
C ILE A 60 -21.09 -4.37 -0.38
N ILE A 61 -21.73 -3.31 0.12
CA ILE A 61 -21.79 -3.00 1.55
C ILE A 61 -22.54 -4.09 2.31
N ASP A 62 -23.66 -4.58 1.78
CA ASP A 62 -24.40 -5.70 2.37
C ASP A 62 -23.52 -6.94 2.53
N LYS A 63 -22.75 -7.31 1.50
CA LYS A 63 -21.79 -8.43 1.57
C LYS A 63 -20.69 -8.20 2.61
N ILE A 64 -20.17 -6.97 2.72
CA ILE A 64 -19.18 -6.64 3.73
C ILE A 64 -19.78 -6.78 5.12
N ASN A 65 -21.00 -6.29 5.35
CA ASN A 65 -21.71 -6.39 6.62
C ASN A 65 -22.05 -7.86 6.97
N GLU A 66 -22.37 -8.67 5.98
CA GLU A 66 -22.54 -10.12 6.16
C GLU A 66 -21.23 -10.79 6.62
N LEU A 67 -20.10 -10.48 5.97
CA LEU A 67 -18.79 -10.98 6.38
C LEU A 67 -18.40 -10.52 7.79
N ILE A 68 -18.70 -9.27 8.16
CA ILE A 68 -18.46 -8.76 9.52
C ILE A 68 -19.13 -9.67 10.56
N ASN A 69 -20.38 -10.03 10.33
CA ASN A 69 -21.14 -10.87 11.27
C ASN A 69 -20.64 -12.32 11.24
N LEU A 70 -20.45 -12.90 10.07
CA LEU A 70 -20.05 -14.29 9.87
C LEU A 70 -18.68 -14.57 10.47
N GLU A 71 -17.70 -13.75 10.15
CA GLU A 71 -16.29 -13.90 10.55
C GLU A 71 -15.97 -13.18 11.87
N LYS A 72 -16.97 -12.56 12.52
CA LYS A 72 -16.81 -11.79 13.77
C LYS A 72 -15.69 -10.74 13.66
N ILE A 73 -15.67 -9.99 12.55
CA ILE A 73 -14.67 -8.98 12.28
C ILE A 73 -14.71 -7.90 13.35
N ASN A 74 -13.53 -7.48 13.81
CA ASN A 74 -13.38 -6.42 14.81
C ASN A 74 -12.81 -5.14 14.20
N ILE A 75 -11.98 -5.31 13.16
CA ILE A 75 -11.30 -4.20 12.46
C ILE A 75 -11.46 -4.41 10.96
N ILE A 76 -11.76 -3.34 10.26
CA ILE A 76 -11.63 -3.26 8.79
C ILE A 76 -10.48 -2.34 8.46
N LEU A 77 -9.65 -2.74 7.50
CA LEU A 77 -8.63 -1.91 6.93
C LEU A 77 -8.84 -1.75 5.42
N PHE A 78 -9.08 -0.52 5.00
CA PHE A 78 -9.28 -0.18 3.60
C PHE A 78 -7.96 0.20 2.93
N GLU A 79 -7.76 -0.24 1.69
CA GLU A 79 -6.74 0.32 0.80
C GLU A 79 -7.27 1.64 0.22
N GLY A 80 -6.67 2.77 0.62
CA GLY A 80 -7.25 4.10 0.45
C GLY A 80 -6.98 4.81 -0.87
N ASP A 81 -6.16 4.25 -1.77
CA ASP A 81 -5.78 4.93 -3.03
C ASP A 81 -6.90 4.91 -4.10
N HIS A 82 -8.12 4.61 -3.69
CA HIS A 82 -9.28 4.41 -4.57
C HIS A 82 -10.53 5.17 -4.08
N ALA A 83 -10.34 6.44 -3.73
CA ALA A 83 -11.38 7.32 -3.19
C ALA A 83 -12.65 7.44 -4.06
N HIS A 84 -12.60 7.05 -5.32
CA HIS A 84 -13.78 6.99 -6.21
C HIS A 84 -14.72 5.83 -5.88
N ILE A 85 -14.25 4.76 -5.22
CA ILE A 85 -15.06 3.63 -4.76
C ILE A 85 -15.17 3.68 -3.24
N ILE A 86 -14.02 3.67 -2.55
CA ILE A 86 -13.94 3.74 -1.09
C ILE A 86 -13.91 5.22 -0.70
N ASN A 87 -15.08 5.81 -0.58
CA ASN A 87 -15.26 7.20 -0.18
C ASN A 87 -15.96 7.29 1.18
N TYR A 88 -16.18 8.53 1.64
CA TYR A 88 -16.84 8.82 2.90
C TYR A 88 -18.18 8.08 3.06
N ASP A 89 -19.06 8.18 2.06
CA ASP A 89 -20.43 7.61 2.12
C ASP A 89 -20.39 6.08 2.12
N PHE A 90 -19.48 5.47 1.37
CA PHE A 90 -19.29 4.02 1.37
C PHE A 90 -18.89 3.51 2.76
N ILE A 91 -17.90 4.13 3.38
CA ILE A 91 -17.38 3.71 4.70
C ILE A 91 -18.43 3.94 5.79
N LYS A 92 -19.20 5.03 5.70
CA LYS A 92 -20.27 5.35 6.66
C LYS A 92 -21.42 4.35 6.69
N LYS A 93 -21.68 3.67 5.58
CA LYS A 93 -22.74 2.65 5.50
C LYS A 93 -22.32 1.29 6.09
N ILE A 94 -21.04 1.09 6.39
CA ILE A 94 -20.55 -0.13 7.02
C ILE A 94 -20.86 -0.09 8.52
N ASP A 95 -21.17 -1.25 9.09
CA ASP A 95 -21.57 -1.42 10.50
C ASP A 95 -20.60 -0.71 11.45
N ASP A 96 -21.14 0.12 12.34
CA ASP A 96 -20.37 0.94 13.30
C ASP A 96 -19.81 0.12 14.49
N LYS A 97 -20.19 -1.16 14.60
CA LYS A 97 -19.63 -2.07 15.63
C LYS A 97 -18.17 -2.40 15.40
N VAL A 98 -17.67 -2.24 14.16
CA VAL A 98 -16.29 -2.54 13.79
C VAL A 98 -15.45 -1.27 13.73
N LYS A 99 -14.18 -1.38 14.09
CA LYS A 99 -13.21 -0.31 13.92
C LYS A 99 -12.79 -0.20 12.45
N LYS A 100 -12.86 1.01 11.91
CA LYS A 100 -12.58 1.31 10.49
C LYS A 100 -11.27 2.06 10.38
N GLY A 101 -10.29 1.48 9.69
CA GLY A 101 -9.01 2.10 9.37
C GLY A 101 -8.81 2.22 7.87
N ILE A 102 -8.03 3.19 7.43
CA ILE A 102 -7.64 3.34 6.04
C ILE A 102 -6.12 3.48 5.92
N PHE A 103 -5.53 2.74 4.97
CA PHE A 103 -4.12 2.87 4.61
C PHE A 103 -3.98 3.72 3.34
N LEU A 104 -3.12 4.73 3.40
CA LEU A 104 -2.91 5.74 2.36
C LEU A 104 -1.46 5.70 1.89
N GLY A 105 -1.22 5.05 0.75
CA GLY A 105 0.12 4.85 0.17
C GLY A 105 0.65 6.06 -0.58
N ASP A 106 -0.16 6.69 -1.42
CA ASP A 106 0.20 7.87 -2.23
C ASP A 106 -0.47 9.17 -1.71
N ASP A 107 -0.58 9.31 -0.39
CA ASP A 107 -1.36 10.36 0.27
C ASP A 107 -0.93 11.79 -0.09
N MET A 108 0.35 12.02 -0.36
CA MET A 108 0.82 13.36 -0.78
C MET A 108 0.13 13.87 -2.05
N VAL A 109 -0.28 12.97 -2.95
CA VAL A 109 -0.94 13.32 -4.21
C VAL A 109 -2.44 13.54 -4.02
N TRP A 110 -3.05 12.74 -3.16
CA TRP A 110 -4.50 12.66 -2.97
C TRP A 110 -4.99 13.22 -1.62
N HIS A 111 -4.13 13.94 -0.91
CA HIS A 111 -4.36 14.36 0.47
C HIS A 111 -5.73 15.03 0.68
N ASN A 112 -6.11 15.97 -0.17
CA ASN A 112 -7.39 16.68 -0.03
C ASN A 112 -8.61 15.76 -0.13
N LEU A 113 -8.57 14.75 -1.00
CA LEU A 113 -9.64 13.74 -1.11
C LEU A 113 -9.61 12.80 0.10
N ASN A 114 -8.43 12.42 0.52
CA ASN A 114 -8.22 11.54 1.65
C ASN A 114 -8.65 12.18 2.98
N LEU A 115 -8.53 13.50 3.13
CA LEU A 115 -9.06 14.24 4.30
C LEU A 115 -10.55 14.01 4.49
N ILE A 116 -11.34 14.06 3.40
CA ILE A 116 -12.79 13.84 3.47
C ILE A 116 -13.09 12.38 3.86
N THR A 117 -12.45 11.44 3.17
CA THR A 117 -12.66 10.00 3.42
C THR A 117 -12.23 9.60 4.84
N SER A 118 -11.15 10.18 5.34
CA SER A 118 -10.62 9.88 6.67
C SER A 118 -11.59 10.18 7.81
N GLN A 119 -12.49 11.15 7.63
CA GLN A 119 -13.50 11.51 8.63
C GLN A 119 -14.56 10.41 8.87
N SER A 120 -14.64 9.42 7.99
CA SER A 120 -15.48 8.23 8.16
C SER A 120 -14.74 7.05 8.82
N CYS A 121 -13.47 7.23 9.15
CA CYS A 121 -12.61 6.22 9.74
C CYS A 121 -12.30 6.52 11.22
N ASP A 122 -12.08 5.47 12.00
CA ASP A 122 -11.59 5.59 13.38
C ASP A 122 -10.08 5.92 13.42
N PHE A 123 -9.34 5.54 12.38
CA PHE A 123 -7.91 5.85 12.27
C PHE A 123 -7.40 5.80 10.82
N VAL A 124 -6.29 6.49 10.60
CA VAL A 124 -5.57 6.54 9.32
C VAL A 124 -4.15 6.03 9.50
N LEU A 125 -3.69 5.20 8.56
CA LEU A 125 -2.29 4.82 8.38
C LEU A 125 -1.78 5.53 7.13
N SER A 126 -0.92 6.53 7.27
CA SER A 126 -0.37 7.28 6.14
C SER A 126 1.11 6.97 5.94
N SER A 127 1.52 6.74 4.69
CA SER A 127 2.93 6.61 4.34
C SER A 127 3.68 7.96 4.36
N CYS A 128 2.96 9.07 4.52
CA CYS A 128 3.51 10.42 4.60
C CYS A 128 3.43 10.96 6.03
N PRO A 129 4.56 11.27 6.70
CA PRO A 129 4.53 11.78 8.07
C PRO A 129 3.87 13.14 8.20
N ILE A 130 3.97 14.00 7.17
CA ILE A 130 3.33 15.33 7.15
C ILE A 130 1.81 15.17 7.04
N SER A 131 1.34 14.26 6.17
CA SER A 131 -0.08 13.97 6.05
C SER A 131 -0.65 13.38 7.33
N ALA A 132 0.09 12.49 8.00
CA ALA A 132 -0.33 11.96 9.29
C ALA A 132 -0.59 13.08 10.32
N LEU A 133 0.30 14.07 10.41
CA LEU A 133 0.09 15.23 11.30
C LEU A 133 -1.16 16.03 10.91
N LYS A 134 -1.39 16.27 9.61
CA LYS A 134 -2.58 17.00 9.13
C LYS A 134 -3.89 16.28 9.42
N PHE A 135 -3.92 14.95 9.40
CA PHE A 135 -5.09 14.19 9.83
C PHE A 135 -5.37 14.37 11.31
N GLU A 136 -4.33 14.43 12.16
CA GLU A 136 -4.50 14.72 13.58
C GLU A 136 -5.04 16.14 13.83
N GLU A 137 -4.60 17.14 13.04
CA GLU A 137 -5.08 18.53 13.14
C GLU A 137 -6.60 18.64 12.89
N ILE A 138 -7.18 17.78 12.08
CA ILE A 138 -8.63 17.73 11.84
C ILE A 138 -9.38 16.77 12.78
N GLY A 139 -8.69 16.22 13.80
CA GLY A 139 -9.28 15.35 14.81
C GLY A 139 -9.35 13.87 14.41
N THR A 140 -8.80 13.47 13.26
CA THR A 140 -8.72 12.05 12.86
C THR A 140 -7.46 11.43 13.44
N LYS A 141 -7.61 10.37 14.23
CA LYS A 141 -6.47 9.63 14.77
C LYS A 141 -5.62 9.08 13.62
N SER A 142 -4.35 9.40 13.58
CA SER A 142 -3.48 8.96 12.52
C SER A 142 -2.15 8.41 13.00
N PHE A 143 -1.52 7.61 12.13
CA PHE A 143 -0.21 7.03 12.38
C PHE A 143 0.62 7.10 11.11
N PHE A 144 1.87 7.47 11.26
CA PHE A 144 2.84 7.30 10.19
C PHE A 144 3.16 5.81 10.04
N ALA A 145 2.84 5.26 8.89
CA ALA A 145 3.07 3.87 8.51
C ALA A 145 3.90 3.84 7.22
N PRO A 146 5.24 3.87 7.33
CA PRO A 146 6.10 3.83 6.16
C PRO A 146 5.90 2.53 5.38
N ILE A 147 6.05 2.60 4.06
CA ILE A 147 6.12 1.40 3.23
C ILE A 147 7.43 0.70 3.54
N GLU A 148 7.36 -0.39 4.27
CA GLU A 148 8.51 -1.19 4.67
C GLU A 148 8.74 -2.34 3.69
N CYS A 149 9.97 -2.84 3.64
CA CYS A 149 10.27 -4.11 3.00
C CYS A 149 10.50 -5.21 4.03
N ASP A 150 10.14 -6.44 3.69
CA ASP A 150 10.42 -7.60 4.53
C ASP A 150 11.80 -8.17 4.20
N GLY A 151 12.76 -8.05 5.14
CA GLY A 151 14.10 -8.58 4.98
C GLY A 151 14.18 -10.11 4.84
N LYS A 152 13.10 -10.83 5.17
CA LYS A 152 13.00 -12.28 4.89
C LYS A 152 12.71 -12.55 3.42
N LEU A 153 11.93 -11.66 2.78
CA LEU A 153 11.57 -11.75 1.36
C LEU A 153 12.65 -11.11 0.48
N LEU A 154 13.15 -9.94 0.87
CA LEU A 154 14.20 -9.20 0.15
C LEU A 154 15.58 -9.53 0.75
N LYS A 155 15.94 -10.81 0.78
CA LYS A 155 17.22 -11.30 1.28
C LYS A 155 18.29 -11.33 0.20
N ASP A 156 19.53 -11.46 0.62
CA ASP A 156 20.66 -11.73 -0.27
C ASP A 156 20.64 -13.20 -0.73
N TYR A 157 20.37 -13.43 -2.00
CA TYR A 157 20.37 -14.77 -2.65
C TYR A 157 21.73 -15.20 -3.18
N LYS A 158 22.79 -14.36 -3.02
CA LYS A 158 24.16 -14.64 -3.50
C LYS A 158 24.22 -14.94 -5.00
N LEU A 159 23.42 -14.24 -5.80
CA LEU A 159 23.39 -14.40 -7.25
C LEU A 159 24.48 -13.56 -7.94
N ASP A 160 24.98 -14.05 -9.07
CA ASP A 160 25.90 -13.30 -9.92
C ASP A 160 25.28 -12.01 -10.43
N LYS A 161 26.10 -10.96 -10.52
CA LYS A 161 25.68 -9.65 -11.04
C LYS A 161 25.71 -9.69 -12.58
N ILE A 162 24.52 -9.78 -13.19
CA ILE A 162 24.35 -9.85 -14.65
C ILE A 162 23.86 -8.53 -15.26
N PHE A 163 23.33 -7.62 -14.42
CA PHE A 163 22.89 -6.27 -14.82
C PHE A 163 23.74 -5.20 -14.15
N ASP A 164 24.07 -4.14 -14.87
CA ASP A 164 24.73 -2.98 -14.25
C ASP A 164 23.72 -2.18 -13.44
N VAL A 165 22.53 -1.97 -13.98
CA VAL A 165 21.47 -1.17 -13.35
C VAL A 165 20.13 -1.89 -13.44
N LEU A 166 19.39 -1.93 -12.33
CA LEU A 166 17.98 -2.30 -12.30
C LEU A 166 17.13 -1.05 -12.04
N HIS A 167 16.17 -0.79 -12.89
CA HIS A 167 15.03 0.08 -12.62
C HIS A 167 13.80 -0.79 -12.35
N PHE A 168 13.20 -0.62 -11.18
CA PHE A 168 11.93 -1.24 -10.82
C PHE A 168 10.86 -0.16 -10.66
N GLY A 169 9.85 -0.17 -11.52
CA GLY A 169 8.78 0.80 -11.51
C GLY A 169 8.14 1.00 -12.88
N ARG A 170 7.13 1.85 -12.94
CA ARG A 170 6.53 2.23 -14.22
C ARG A 170 7.48 3.15 -14.97
N GLU A 171 7.73 2.84 -16.24
CA GLU A 171 8.39 3.77 -17.15
C GLU A 171 7.43 4.93 -17.46
N LYS A 172 7.83 6.12 -17.10
CA LYS A 172 7.14 7.38 -17.39
C LYS A 172 8.11 8.28 -18.14
N LYS A 173 7.58 9.25 -18.90
CA LYS A 173 8.35 10.08 -19.84
C LYS A 173 9.73 10.52 -19.32
N ASN A 174 9.81 11.05 -18.12
CA ASN A 174 11.09 11.50 -17.56
C ASN A 174 12.01 10.33 -17.18
N ARG A 175 11.45 9.20 -16.71
CA ARG A 175 12.24 8.03 -16.33
C ARG A 175 12.79 7.30 -17.53
N SER A 176 11.99 7.19 -18.60
CA SER A 176 12.45 6.61 -19.88
C SER A 176 13.66 7.34 -20.42
N TYR A 177 13.67 8.67 -20.36
CA TYR A 177 14.82 9.46 -20.79
C TYR A 177 16.13 9.03 -20.09
N TYR A 178 16.13 8.88 -18.77
CA TYR A 178 17.34 8.44 -18.05
C TYR A 178 17.70 6.98 -18.33
N ILE A 179 16.70 6.12 -18.48
CA ILE A 179 16.92 4.71 -18.81
C ILE A 179 17.54 4.58 -20.21
N ASP A 180 17.02 5.33 -21.18
CA ASP A 180 17.51 5.32 -22.55
C ASP A 180 18.93 5.91 -22.62
N PHE A 181 19.19 7.03 -21.91
CA PHE A 181 20.53 7.59 -21.79
C PHE A 181 21.57 6.58 -21.27
N LEU A 182 21.21 5.79 -20.26
CA LEU A 182 22.11 4.74 -19.73
C LEU A 182 22.37 3.64 -20.78
N LYS A 183 21.33 3.19 -21.49
CA LYS A 183 21.47 2.20 -22.58
C LYS A 183 22.33 2.69 -23.72
N GLU A 184 22.15 3.95 -24.15
CA GLU A 184 22.95 4.61 -25.20
C GLU A 184 24.43 4.70 -24.82
N ASN A 185 24.75 4.75 -23.52
CA ASN A 185 26.10 4.72 -23.00
C ASN A 185 26.62 3.31 -22.67
N ASN A 186 26.03 2.27 -23.28
CA ASN A 186 26.44 0.87 -23.14
C ASN A 186 26.35 0.32 -21.68
N ILE A 187 25.50 0.90 -20.86
CA ILE A 187 25.17 0.35 -19.54
C ILE A 187 24.09 -0.72 -19.69
N ASN A 188 24.34 -1.91 -19.15
CA ASN A 188 23.35 -3.01 -19.18
C ASN A 188 22.23 -2.74 -18.17
N VAL A 189 21.15 -2.12 -18.64
CA VAL A 189 20.01 -1.74 -17.81
C VAL A 189 18.87 -2.73 -17.96
N LYS A 190 18.46 -3.34 -16.86
CA LYS A 190 17.20 -4.07 -16.73
C LYS A 190 16.13 -3.11 -16.19
N SER A 191 15.08 -2.86 -16.95
CA SER A 191 13.91 -2.08 -16.51
C SER A 191 12.69 -2.98 -16.47
N VAL A 192 12.00 -3.04 -15.33
CA VAL A 192 10.82 -3.88 -15.15
C VAL A 192 9.71 -3.14 -14.40
N SER A 193 8.49 -3.34 -14.86
CA SER A 193 7.28 -2.87 -14.19
C SER A 193 6.87 -3.84 -13.05
N PRO A 194 6.24 -3.35 -11.98
CA PRO A 194 5.65 -4.20 -10.94
C PRO A 194 4.61 -5.21 -11.46
N TYR A 195 4.05 -4.96 -12.63
CA TYR A 195 3.05 -5.84 -13.26
C TYR A 195 3.66 -6.84 -14.24
N HIS A 196 4.96 -6.75 -14.49
CA HIS A 196 5.64 -7.66 -15.38
C HIS A 196 5.89 -9.00 -14.69
N GLU A 197 5.71 -10.11 -15.41
CA GLU A 197 5.84 -11.46 -14.85
C GLU A 197 7.21 -11.75 -14.20
N GLU A 198 8.27 -11.09 -14.65
CA GLU A 198 9.62 -11.20 -14.07
C GLU A 198 9.79 -10.53 -12.71
N ALA A 199 8.86 -9.64 -12.30
CA ALA A 199 8.96 -8.86 -11.06
C ALA A 199 7.65 -8.80 -10.26
N ASN A 200 6.66 -9.63 -10.63
CA ASN A 200 5.33 -9.59 -10.03
C ASN A 200 5.21 -10.29 -8.67
N THR A 201 6.29 -10.79 -8.12
CA THR A 201 6.37 -11.31 -6.74
C THR A 201 7.61 -10.76 -6.05
N PHE A 202 7.58 -10.72 -4.71
CA PHE A 202 8.76 -10.29 -3.93
C PHE A 202 9.99 -11.15 -4.18
N GLU A 203 9.82 -12.46 -4.36
CA GLU A 203 10.94 -13.36 -4.63
C GLU A 203 11.59 -13.06 -5.98
N LYS A 204 10.79 -12.87 -7.04
CA LYS A 204 11.31 -12.52 -8.37
C LYS A 204 12.00 -11.16 -8.35
N LEU A 205 11.39 -10.16 -7.72
CA LEU A 205 11.99 -8.84 -7.55
C LEU A 205 13.31 -8.93 -6.77
N ALA A 206 13.34 -9.70 -5.68
CA ALA A 206 14.54 -9.89 -4.88
C ALA A 206 15.68 -10.55 -5.69
N LYS A 207 15.36 -11.51 -6.55
CA LYS A 207 16.35 -12.11 -7.46
C LYS A 207 16.91 -11.08 -8.44
N LEU A 208 16.05 -10.24 -9.06
CA LEU A 208 16.50 -9.16 -9.94
C LEU A 208 17.38 -8.14 -9.21
N ILE A 209 17.02 -7.77 -7.98
CA ILE A 209 17.83 -6.90 -7.13
C ILE A 209 19.21 -7.53 -6.89
N ASN A 210 19.24 -8.82 -6.54
CA ASN A 210 20.49 -9.54 -6.28
C ASN A 210 21.35 -9.67 -7.54
N GLN A 211 20.76 -9.78 -8.72
CA GLN A 211 21.46 -9.86 -10.01
C GLN A 211 21.93 -8.50 -10.54
N SER A 212 21.68 -7.41 -9.85
CA SER A 212 21.99 -6.06 -10.29
C SER A 212 23.06 -5.42 -9.41
N LYS A 213 23.99 -4.65 -10.03
CA LYS A 213 25.02 -3.91 -9.29
C LYS A 213 24.44 -2.68 -8.60
N ILE A 214 23.56 -1.97 -9.29
CA ILE A 214 22.93 -0.71 -8.83
C ILE A 214 21.42 -0.79 -9.00
N ILE A 215 20.67 -0.27 -8.02
CA ILE A 215 19.22 -0.09 -8.11
C ILE A 215 18.94 1.40 -8.35
N LEU A 216 18.31 1.70 -9.46
CA LEU A 216 17.91 3.06 -9.81
C LEU A 216 16.49 3.35 -9.30
N ASN A 217 16.39 4.32 -8.42
CA ASN A 217 15.11 4.81 -7.91
C ASN A 217 14.88 6.28 -8.31
N PHE A 218 13.69 6.61 -8.75
CA PHE A 218 13.29 7.97 -9.09
C PHE A 218 12.34 8.51 -8.03
N SER A 219 12.72 9.63 -7.42
CA SER A 219 11.94 10.32 -6.40
C SER A 219 10.84 11.24 -6.96
N GLU A 220 10.71 11.34 -8.29
CA GLU A 220 9.68 12.16 -8.92
C GLU A 220 8.28 11.55 -8.77
N SER A 221 7.30 12.44 -8.55
CA SER A 221 5.90 12.03 -8.52
C SER A 221 5.45 11.51 -9.88
N SER A 222 4.43 10.66 -9.86
CA SER A 222 3.94 9.99 -11.07
C SER A 222 3.23 10.91 -12.07
N ASN A 223 2.89 12.14 -11.71
CA ASN A 223 2.02 13.01 -12.50
C ASN A 223 2.77 13.96 -13.44
N GLY A 224 4.09 13.77 -13.62
CA GLY A 224 4.89 14.64 -14.47
C GLY A 224 5.14 16.05 -13.91
N ASP A 225 4.47 16.40 -12.83
CA ASP A 225 4.80 17.58 -12.05
C ASP A 225 6.15 17.35 -11.41
N ARG A 226 7.10 18.22 -11.64
CA ARG A 226 8.48 18.19 -11.12
C ARG A 226 8.53 18.32 -9.58
N LYS A 227 7.51 17.85 -8.89
CA LYS A 227 7.44 17.87 -7.44
C LYS A 227 8.28 16.74 -6.89
N PHE A 228 9.32 17.10 -6.20
CA PHE A 228 10.16 16.19 -5.45
C PHE A 228 9.30 15.43 -4.41
N ASN A 229 9.37 14.11 -4.44
CA ASN A 229 8.79 13.28 -3.39
C ASN A 229 9.91 12.77 -2.49
N PRO A 230 10.12 13.36 -1.30
CA PRO A 230 11.21 12.99 -0.42
C PRO A 230 11.05 11.61 0.23
N LEU A 231 9.92 10.94 0.02
CA LEU A 231 9.60 9.65 0.63
C LEU A 231 9.80 8.45 -0.31
N LYS A 232 10.28 8.70 -1.53
CA LYS A 232 10.60 7.62 -2.48
C LYS A 232 12.08 7.37 -2.56
#